data_64387cfdd783233f2e3712a67c824c97
#
_entry.id   64387cfdd783233f2e3712a67c824c97
#
_cell.length_a   1.000
_cell.length_b   1.000
_cell.length_c   1.000
_cell.angle_alpha   90.00
_cell.angle_beta   90.00
_cell.angle_gamma   90.00
#
_symmetry.space_group_name_H-M   'P 1'
#
loop_
_entity.id
_entity.type
_entity.pdbx_description
1 polymer ?
#
loop_
_entity_poly.entity_id
_entity_poly.type
_entity_poly.pdbx_seq_one_letter_code
_entity_poly.pdbx_strand_id
1 'polypeptide(L)'
;NQRLFVGDGSNNRILVFDIAPDRIATGMDAAIVLGQESFTAREPGLSARRMSRPGSLAYDATGQRLFVSDSGNNRVLVFDVAPQRLETFAIADDVMGQPDFETAAPRTDLRGFATGGLAYDDRTARLFIAEQVSRIEHMRITVYDVSADASLRAAEPLAVLGKPGFGAYDPIVSREQSVWPRLGSASIDSERQLLVATEG
;
A
#
# COMPACT_ATOMS: atom_id res chain seq x y z
N ASN A 1 -4.19 22.30 0.24
CA ASN A 1 -3.92 21.73 1.55
C ASN A 1 -2.72 20.75 1.44
N GLN A 2 -1.62 21.07 2.09
CA GLN A 2 -0.45 20.19 2.15
C GLN A 2 -0.63 19.21 3.32
N ARG A 3 -0.49 17.92 3.05
CA ARG A 3 -0.68 16.86 4.06
C ARG A 3 0.46 15.85 4.01
N LEU A 4 0.84 15.37 5.18
CA LEU A 4 1.77 14.26 5.34
C LEU A 4 1.01 13.07 5.93
N PHE A 5 1.06 11.93 5.24
CA PHE A 5 0.52 10.67 5.73
C PHE A 5 1.66 9.84 6.32
N VAL A 6 1.49 9.36 7.54
CA VAL A 6 2.50 8.60 8.27
C VAL A 6 1.92 7.27 8.73
N GLY A 7 2.53 6.17 8.27
CA GLY A 7 2.18 4.83 8.74
C GLY A 7 2.67 4.61 10.18
N ASP A 8 1.74 4.44 11.11
CA ASP A 8 2.01 4.09 12.51
C ASP A 8 1.56 2.64 12.74
N GLY A 9 2.32 1.71 12.12
CA GLY A 9 1.96 0.30 12.02
C GLY A 9 1.83 -0.40 13.37
N SER A 10 2.63 -0.03 14.37
CA SER A 10 2.54 -0.60 15.73
C SER A 10 1.25 -0.22 16.44
N ASN A 11 0.63 0.89 16.05
CA ASN A 11 -0.65 1.35 16.58
C ASN A 11 -1.81 1.14 15.60
N ASN A 12 -1.59 0.37 14.53
CA ASN A 12 -2.63 -0.04 13.56
C ASN A 12 -3.39 1.14 12.94
N ARG A 13 -2.66 2.21 12.55
CA ARG A 13 -3.25 3.46 12.07
C ARG A 13 -2.36 4.21 11.09
N ILE A 14 -2.95 5.17 10.39
CA ILE A 14 -2.25 6.20 9.63
C ILE A 14 -2.54 7.54 10.30
N LEU A 15 -1.50 8.30 10.59
CA LEU A 15 -1.60 9.68 11.07
C LEU A 15 -1.51 10.64 9.90
N VAL A 16 -2.34 11.66 9.89
CA VAL A 16 -2.35 12.70 8.86
C VAL A 16 -2.06 14.05 9.51
N PHE A 17 -0.96 14.66 9.09
CA PHE A 17 -0.54 15.98 9.56
C PHE A 17 -0.88 17.03 8.51
N ASP A 18 -1.35 18.19 8.95
CA ASP A 18 -1.48 19.39 8.11
C ASP A 18 -0.12 20.11 8.12
N ILE A 19 0.60 20.00 7.01
CA ILE A 19 1.94 20.56 6.86
C ILE A 19 1.96 21.83 6.00
N ALA A 20 0.86 22.57 6.01
CA ALA A 20 0.88 23.92 5.40
C ALA A 20 2.02 24.76 6.02
N PRO A 21 2.69 25.61 5.25
CA PRO A 21 3.88 26.32 5.73
C PRO A 21 3.68 27.13 7.01
N ASP A 22 2.46 27.60 7.22
CA ASP A 22 2.03 28.37 8.41
C ASP A 22 1.63 27.50 9.59
N ARG A 23 1.57 26.17 9.44
CA ARG A 23 1.12 25.22 10.46
C ARG A 23 2.19 24.23 10.92
N ILE A 24 3.22 24.05 10.13
CA ILE A 24 4.30 23.12 10.47
C ILE A 24 5.10 23.63 11.68
N ALA A 25 5.17 22.82 12.74
CA ALA A 25 5.85 23.17 13.99
C ALA A 25 6.42 21.93 14.67
N THR A 26 7.46 22.14 15.48
CA THR A 26 8.02 21.07 16.33
C THR A 26 6.97 20.62 17.35
N GLY A 27 6.73 19.30 17.41
CA GLY A 27 5.76 18.70 18.35
C GLY A 27 4.30 18.88 17.94
N MET A 28 4.03 19.25 16.68
CA MET A 28 2.65 19.37 16.20
C MET A 28 1.87 18.05 16.28
N ASP A 29 0.60 18.13 16.60
CA ASP A 29 -0.29 16.98 16.61
C ASP A 29 -0.76 16.61 15.20
N ALA A 30 -1.06 15.33 14.97
CA ALA A 30 -1.79 14.90 13.78
C ALA A 30 -3.22 15.44 13.80
N ALA A 31 -3.71 15.85 12.65
CA ALA A 31 -5.05 16.40 12.48
C ALA A 31 -6.13 15.32 12.29
N ILE A 32 -5.76 14.17 11.70
CA ILE A 32 -6.68 13.09 11.34
C ILE A 32 -6.00 11.76 11.62
N VAL A 33 -6.78 10.76 12.01
CA VAL A 33 -6.35 9.36 12.12
C VAL A 33 -7.24 8.46 11.29
N LEU A 34 -6.60 7.59 10.45
CA LEU A 34 -7.29 6.53 9.71
C LEU A 34 -6.98 5.18 10.36
N GLY A 35 -7.92 4.25 10.31
CA GLY A 35 -7.77 2.91 10.88
C GLY A 35 -8.16 2.81 12.35
N GLN A 36 -8.33 3.94 13.04
CA GLN A 36 -8.75 4.00 14.44
C GLN A 36 -9.81 5.08 14.63
N GLU A 37 -10.73 4.87 15.57
CA GLU A 37 -11.81 5.80 15.89
C GLU A 37 -11.36 7.02 16.70
N SER A 38 -10.16 6.96 17.28
CA SER A 38 -9.54 8.07 18.02
C SER A 38 -8.02 7.99 17.99
N PHE A 39 -7.35 9.06 18.39
CA PHE A 39 -5.89 9.10 18.49
C PHE A 39 -5.32 8.20 19.61
N THR A 40 -6.14 7.75 20.54
CA THR A 40 -5.73 6.87 21.65
C THR A 40 -6.03 5.39 21.38
N ALA A 41 -6.93 5.09 20.45
CA ALA A 41 -7.23 3.72 20.03
C ALA A 41 -6.08 3.14 19.18
N ARG A 42 -5.83 1.82 19.33
CA ARG A 42 -4.73 1.12 18.66
C ARG A 42 -5.01 -0.35 18.35
N GLU A 43 -6.25 -0.79 18.55
CA GLU A 43 -6.59 -2.20 18.35
C GLU A 43 -6.55 -2.58 16.87
N PRO A 44 -5.90 -3.70 16.50
CA PRO A 44 -5.98 -4.19 15.13
C PRO A 44 -7.41 -4.56 14.77
N GLY A 45 -7.73 -4.51 13.49
CA GLY A 45 -9.06 -4.91 13.04
C GLY A 45 -9.12 -5.23 11.56
N LEU A 46 -10.24 -5.81 11.17
CA LEU A 46 -10.52 -6.27 9.81
C LEU A 46 -11.88 -5.75 9.38
N SER A 47 -11.87 -4.59 8.73
CA SER A 47 -13.05 -3.96 8.14
C SER A 47 -12.63 -2.85 7.18
N ALA A 48 -13.58 -2.18 6.53
CA ALA A 48 -13.28 -0.99 5.73
C ALA A 48 -12.75 0.21 6.54
N ARG A 49 -12.87 0.20 7.88
CA ARG A 49 -12.43 1.29 8.77
C ARG A 49 -11.22 0.95 9.62
N ARG A 50 -10.85 -0.34 9.71
CA ARG A 50 -9.79 -0.81 10.59
C ARG A 50 -8.72 -1.54 9.80
N MET A 51 -7.51 -1.53 10.31
CA MET A 51 -6.36 -2.18 9.69
C MET A 51 -5.50 -2.88 10.75
N SER A 52 -4.56 -3.68 10.29
CA SER A 52 -3.60 -4.38 11.12
C SER A 52 -2.19 -4.19 10.55
N ARG A 53 -1.33 -3.57 11.32
CA ARG A 53 0.06 -3.27 10.96
C ARG A 53 0.20 -2.62 9.57
N PRO A 54 -0.46 -1.47 9.32
CA PRO A 54 -0.26 -0.74 8.08
C PRO A 54 1.20 -0.34 7.94
N GLY A 55 1.75 -0.50 6.75
CA GLY A 55 3.17 -0.24 6.47
C GLY A 55 3.35 0.86 5.44
N SER A 56 3.62 0.47 4.22
CA SER A 56 3.91 1.38 3.12
C SER A 56 2.67 2.11 2.62
N LEU A 57 2.88 3.32 2.12
CA LEU A 57 1.86 4.20 1.57
C LEU A 57 2.28 4.63 0.17
N ALA A 58 1.31 4.72 -0.75
CA ALA A 58 1.49 5.34 -2.05
C ALA A 58 0.33 6.31 -2.34
N TYR A 59 0.63 7.46 -2.92
CA TYR A 59 -0.35 8.52 -3.16
C TYR A 59 -0.54 8.77 -4.64
N ASP A 60 -1.79 8.75 -5.07
CA ASP A 60 -2.27 9.17 -6.38
C ASP A 60 -2.76 10.62 -6.29
N ALA A 61 -1.95 11.55 -6.80
CA ALA A 61 -2.28 12.96 -6.73
C ALA A 61 -3.45 13.36 -7.64
N THR A 62 -3.60 12.69 -8.77
CA THR A 62 -4.66 12.97 -9.76
C THR A 62 -6.01 12.45 -9.28
N GLY A 63 -6.06 11.20 -8.80
CA GLY A 63 -7.27 10.57 -8.27
C GLY A 63 -7.54 10.92 -6.82
N GLN A 64 -6.63 11.62 -6.14
CA GLN A 64 -6.69 11.92 -4.70
C GLN A 64 -6.91 10.66 -3.86
N ARG A 65 -6.18 9.57 -4.20
CA ARG A 65 -6.30 8.28 -3.53
C ARG A 65 -5.04 7.97 -2.73
N LEU A 66 -5.22 7.38 -1.57
CA LEU A 66 -4.14 6.83 -0.76
C LEU A 66 -4.25 5.30 -0.76
N PHE A 67 -3.22 4.65 -1.26
CA PHE A 67 -3.03 3.20 -1.17
C PHE A 67 -2.28 2.89 0.12
N VAL A 68 -2.83 2.01 0.94
CA VAL A 68 -2.27 1.64 2.25
C VAL A 68 -2.02 0.13 2.28
N SER A 69 -0.77 -0.25 2.45
CA SER A 69 -0.40 -1.65 2.72
C SER A 69 -0.91 -2.05 4.11
N ASP A 70 -2.00 -2.79 4.20
CA ASP A 70 -2.56 -3.37 5.42
C ASP A 70 -2.00 -4.78 5.63
N SER A 71 -0.70 -4.83 6.00
CA SER A 71 0.13 -6.03 5.92
C SER A 71 -0.33 -7.16 6.84
N GLY A 72 -0.89 -6.85 8.01
CA GLY A 72 -1.44 -7.85 8.91
C GLY A 72 -2.72 -8.51 8.39
N ASN A 73 -3.38 -7.90 7.41
CA ASN A 73 -4.60 -8.38 6.78
C ASN A 73 -4.40 -8.83 5.31
N ASN A 74 -3.16 -8.90 4.83
CA ASN A 74 -2.83 -9.38 3.47
C ASN A 74 -3.60 -8.64 2.36
N ARG A 75 -3.65 -7.29 2.43
CA ARG A 75 -4.42 -6.47 1.47
C ARG A 75 -3.84 -5.07 1.32
N VAL A 76 -4.28 -4.37 0.29
CA VAL A 76 -4.10 -2.92 0.15
C VAL A 76 -5.46 -2.26 0.28
N LEU A 77 -5.61 -1.32 1.21
CA LEU A 77 -6.78 -0.47 1.32
C LEU A 77 -6.60 0.78 0.47
N VAL A 78 -7.69 1.24 -0.14
CA VAL A 78 -7.72 2.44 -0.97
C VAL A 78 -8.67 3.45 -0.35
N PHE A 79 -8.17 4.62 0.01
CA PHE A 79 -8.95 5.71 0.58
C PHE A 79 -9.05 6.86 -0.39
N ASP A 80 -10.23 7.43 -0.56
CA ASP A 80 -10.40 8.77 -1.12
C ASP A 80 -9.93 9.78 -0.05
N VAL A 81 -8.87 10.48 -0.37
CA VAL A 81 -8.27 11.47 0.53
C VAL A 81 -8.46 12.91 0.02
N ALA A 82 -9.44 13.11 -0.84
CA ALA A 82 -9.88 14.45 -1.21
C ALA A 82 -10.21 15.27 0.05
N PRO A 83 -9.91 16.58 0.09
CA PRO A 83 -10.07 17.39 1.31
C PRO A 83 -11.44 17.33 1.97
N GLN A 84 -12.48 17.20 1.16
CA GLN A 84 -13.88 17.13 1.60
C GLN A 84 -14.33 15.72 2.06
N ARG A 85 -13.51 14.68 1.79
CA ARG A 85 -13.80 13.29 2.11
C ARG A 85 -12.97 12.76 3.27
N LEU A 86 -11.82 13.38 3.51
CA LEU A 86 -10.86 12.90 4.49
C LEU A 86 -11.23 13.35 5.90
N GLU A 87 -11.60 12.40 6.73
CA GLU A 87 -11.97 12.56 8.13
C GLU A 87 -11.35 11.47 9.02
N THR A 88 -11.36 11.68 10.33
CA THR A 88 -10.95 10.64 11.27
C THR A 88 -11.89 9.43 11.18
N PHE A 89 -11.29 8.25 11.14
CA PHE A 89 -12.00 6.98 11.01
C PHE A 89 -12.78 6.84 9.68
N ALA A 90 -12.28 7.47 8.62
CA ALA A 90 -12.86 7.34 7.28
C ALA A 90 -12.97 5.87 6.83
N ILE A 91 -13.94 5.61 5.97
CA ILE A 91 -14.13 4.30 5.31
C ILE A 91 -13.17 4.22 4.12
N ALA A 92 -12.46 3.11 3.97
CA ALA A 92 -11.77 2.80 2.72
C ALA A 92 -12.81 2.59 1.60
N ASP A 93 -12.56 3.17 0.43
CA ASP A 93 -13.47 3.09 -0.71
C ASP A 93 -13.33 1.76 -1.45
N ASP A 94 -12.12 1.19 -1.44
CA ASP A 94 -11.88 -0.09 -2.10
C ASP A 94 -10.76 -0.90 -1.42
N VAL A 95 -10.64 -2.17 -1.82
CA VAL A 95 -9.65 -3.12 -1.32
C VAL A 95 -9.07 -3.93 -2.48
N MET A 96 -7.74 -4.14 -2.46
CA MET A 96 -7.03 -5.03 -3.37
C MET A 96 -6.45 -6.22 -2.62
N GLY A 97 -6.39 -7.37 -3.27
CA GLY A 97 -5.82 -8.60 -2.71
C GLY A 97 -6.77 -9.45 -1.87
N GLN A 98 -7.97 -8.94 -1.59
CA GLN A 98 -9.05 -9.67 -0.92
C GLN A 98 -10.37 -9.41 -1.65
N PRO A 99 -11.34 -10.32 -1.57
CA PRO A 99 -12.63 -10.14 -2.24
C PRO A 99 -13.50 -9.07 -1.58
N ASP A 100 -13.26 -8.79 -0.32
CA ASP A 100 -14.03 -7.86 0.50
C ASP A 100 -13.18 -7.28 1.65
N PHE A 101 -13.79 -6.44 2.49
CA PHE A 101 -13.12 -5.82 3.63
C PHE A 101 -13.02 -6.71 4.88
N GLU A 102 -13.72 -7.82 4.92
CA GLU A 102 -13.83 -8.74 6.04
C GLU A 102 -12.96 -9.99 5.89
N THR A 103 -12.31 -10.14 4.72
CA THR A 103 -11.40 -11.26 4.43
C THR A 103 -9.94 -10.83 4.60
N ALA A 104 -9.13 -11.72 5.21
CA ALA A 104 -7.70 -11.53 5.42
C ALA A 104 -6.89 -12.81 5.12
N ALA A 105 -7.45 -13.71 4.32
CA ALA A 105 -6.81 -14.98 4.01
C ALA A 105 -5.45 -14.75 3.31
N PRO A 106 -4.36 -15.35 3.78
CA PRO A 106 -3.12 -15.34 3.05
C PRO A 106 -3.32 -16.05 1.72
N ARG A 107 -3.01 -15.39 0.63
CA ARG A 107 -3.18 -15.95 -0.72
C ARG A 107 -1.81 -16.09 -1.36
N THR A 108 -1.60 -17.24 -1.97
CA THR A 108 -0.39 -17.56 -2.75
C THR A 108 -0.63 -17.43 -4.25
N ASP A 109 -1.88 -17.16 -4.63
CA ASP A 109 -2.25 -16.85 -6.02
C ASP A 109 -2.00 -15.36 -6.33
N LEU A 110 -2.24 -14.99 -7.58
CA LEU A 110 -1.99 -13.64 -8.11
C LEU A 110 -2.85 -12.53 -7.47
N ARG A 111 -3.83 -12.88 -6.67
CA ARG A 111 -4.82 -11.95 -6.13
C ARG A 111 -4.64 -11.63 -4.65
N GLY A 112 -3.59 -12.16 -4.02
CA GLY A 112 -3.34 -11.95 -2.60
C GLY A 112 -1.94 -11.46 -2.33
N PHE A 113 -1.81 -10.58 -1.35
CA PHE A 113 -0.56 -9.93 -1.01
C PHE A 113 -0.10 -10.29 0.40
N ALA A 114 1.19 -10.57 0.56
CA ALA A 114 1.86 -10.23 1.79
C ALA A 114 2.57 -8.90 1.53
N THR A 115 1.94 -7.80 1.88
CA THR A 115 2.32 -6.48 1.41
C THR A 115 3.59 -5.97 2.09
N GLY A 116 4.58 -5.65 1.28
CA GLY A 116 5.76 -4.86 1.65
C GLY A 116 5.64 -3.40 1.18
N GLY A 117 6.55 -2.96 0.31
CA GLY A 117 6.56 -1.61 -0.24
C GLY A 117 5.49 -1.36 -1.29
N LEU A 118 4.99 -0.14 -1.34
CA LEU A 118 4.11 0.37 -2.40
C LEU A 118 4.79 1.52 -3.13
N ALA A 119 4.63 1.59 -4.46
CA ALA A 119 4.98 2.75 -5.25
C ALA A 119 3.91 2.98 -6.33
N TYR A 120 3.52 4.22 -6.54
CA TYR A 120 2.53 4.60 -7.55
C TYR A 120 3.17 5.45 -8.64
N ASP A 121 2.89 5.11 -9.89
CA ASP A 121 3.26 5.90 -11.07
C ASP A 121 2.03 6.63 -11.58
N ASP A 122 2.03 7.96 -11.41
CA ASP A 122 0.95 8.86 -11.79
C ASP A 122 0.78 9.05 -13.30
N ARG A 123 1.82 8.76 -14.09
CA ARG A 123 1.78 8.88 -15.56
C ARG A 123 1.04 7.71 -16.22
N THR A 124 1.15 6.54 -15.64
CA THR A 124 0.59 5.31 -16.21
C THR A 124 -0.51 4.70 -15.36
N ALA A 125 -0.85 5.32 -14.23
CA ALA A 125 -1.80 4.84 -13.23
C ALA A 125 -1.48 3.38 -12.80
N ARG A 126 -0.19 3.11 -12.52
CA ARG A 126 0.27 1.78 -12.11
C ARG A 126 0.69 1.77 -10.65
N LEU A 127 0.23 0.75 -9.93
CA LEU A 127 0.68 0.46 -8.57
C LEU A 127 1.66 -0.72 -8.60
N PHE A 128 2.83 -0.49 -8.05
CA PHE A 128 3.86 -1.49 -7.84
C PHE A 128 3.77 -1.96 -6.39
N ILE A 129 3.62 -3.26 -6.19
CA ILE A 129 3.51 -3.87 -4.87
C ILE A 129 4.68 -4.82 -4.67
N ALA A 130 5.57 -4.51 -3.72
CA ALA A 130 6.57 -5.45 -3.27
C ALA A 130 5.90 -6.48 -2.36
N GLU A 131 5.86 -7.73 -2.78
CA GLU A 131 5.23 -8.81 -2.04
C GLU A 131 6.27 -9.61 -1.27
N GLN A 132 6.05 -9.77 0.03
CA GLN A 132 6.84 -10.63 0.90
C GLN A 132 6.02 -11.87 1.26
N VAL A 133 6.17 -12.92 0.51
CA VAL A 133 5.59 -14.21 0.85
C VAL A 133 6.52 -14.93 1.85
N SER A 134 5.98 -15.71 2.76
CA SER A 134 6.62 -16.24 3.99
C SER A 134 7.95 -17.01 3.86
N ARG A 135 8.55 -17.09 2.67
CA ARG A 135 9.87 -17.66 2.42
C ARG A 135 10.68 -16.74 1.49
N ILE A 136 11.97 -16.64 1.74
CA ILE A 136 12.95 -15.84 1.00
C ILE A 136 12.88 -16.04 -0.52
N GLU A 137 12.44 -17.20 -0.97
CA GLU A 137 12.35 -17.61 -2.38
C GLU A 137 11.15 -17.01 -3.13
N HIS A 138 10.26 -16.28 -2.44
CA HIS A 138 8.95 -15.88 -2.98
C HIS A 138 8.75 -14.37 -3.08
N MET A 139 9.81 -13.59 -3.03
CA MET A 139 9.71 -12.15 -3.18
C MET A 139 9.58 -11.76 -4.65
N ARG A 140 8.66 -10.86 -4.92
CA ARG A 140 8.39 -10.34 -6.26
C ARG A 140 7.84 -8.93 -6.16
N ILE A 141 7.92 -8.18 -7.25
CA ILE A 141 7.15 -6.96 -7.43
C ILE A 141 6.03 -7.25 -8.43
N THR A 142 4.80 -7.05 -8.03
CA THR A 142 3.65 -7.13 -8.92
C THR A 142 3.21 -5.74 -9.34
N VAL A 143 2.77 -5.61 -10.58
CA VAL A 143 2.37 -4.35 -11.19
C VAL A 143 0.89 -4.43 -11.53
N TYR A 144 0.10 -3.49 -11.06
CA TYR A 144 -1.35 -3.43 -11.28
C TYR A 144 -1.74 -2.16 -12.02
N ASP A 145 -2.74 -2.28 -12.90
CA ASP A 145 -3.49 -1.13 -13.38
C ASP A 145 -4.47 -0.69 -12.28
N VAL A 146 -4.35 0.56 -11.86
CA VAL A 146 -5.23 1.17 -10.87
C VAL A 146 -5.83 2.48 -11.40
N SER A 147 -6.00 2.57 -12.72
CA SER A 147 -6.75 3.66 -13.36
C SER A 147 -8.18 3.77 -12.82
N ALA A 148 -8.85 4.87 -13.08
CA ALA A 148 -10.17 5.14 -12.50
C ALA A 148 -11.24 4.10 -12.87
N ASP A 149 -11.09 3.47 -14.04
CA ASP A 149 -12.04 2.47 -14.56
C ASP A 149 -11.67 1.02 -14.14
N ALA A 150 -10.54 0.84 -13.44
CA ALA A 150 -10.06 -0.50 -13.06
C ALA A 150 -10.88 -1.05 -11.88
N SER A 151 -11.24 -2.33 -11.95
CA SER A 151 -11.83 -3.05 -10.82
C SER A 151 -10.72 -3.52 -9.88
N LEU A 152 -10.57 -2.87 -8.74
CA LEU A 152 -9.45 -3.12 -7.82
C LEU A 152 -9.59 -4.42 -7.03
N ARG A 153 -10.82 -4.81 -6.64
CA ARG A 153 -11.06 -6.05 -5.85
C ARG A 153 -10.70 -7.33 -6.57
N ALA A 154 -10.86 -7.34 -7.88
CA ALA A 154 -10.55 -8.49 -8.73
C ALA A 154 -9.35 -8.22 -9.64
N ALA A 155 -8.50 -7.24 -9.30
CA ALA A 155 -7.38 -6.85 -10.12
C ALA A 155 -6.41 -8.03 -10.34
N GLU A 156 -6.10 -8.30 -11.59
CA GLU A 156 -5.03 -9.20 -12.00
C GLU A 156 -3.77 -8.38 -12.26
N PRO A 157 -2.59 -8.86 -11.89
CA PRO A 157 -1.37 -8.12 -12.17
C PRO A 157 -1.10 -8.07 -13.68
N LEU A 158 -0.68 -6.91 -14.16
CA LEU A 158 -0.19 -6.72 -15.52
C LEU A 158 1.15 -7.42 -15.75
N ALA A 159 2.00 -7.43 -14.73
CA ALA A 159 3.35 -8.00 -14.78
C ALA A 159 3.85 -8.42 -13.40
N VAL A 160 4.82 -9.31 -13.40
CA VAL A 160 5.62 -9.68 -12.23
C VAL A 160 7.08 -9.42 -12.56
N LEU A 161 7.78 -8.74 -11.67
CA LEU A 161 9.22 -8.49 -11.76
C LEU A 161 9.94 -9.36 -10.73
N GLY A 162 11.12 -9.85 -11.11
CA GLY A 162 11.95 -10.68 -10.25
C GLY A 162 11.64 -12.18 -10.28
N LYS A 163 10.71 -12.61 -11.15
CA LYS A 163 10.39 -14.03 -11.39
C LYS A 163 10.01 -14.27 -12.84
N PRO A 164 10.23 -15.51 -13.37
CA PRO A 164 9.91 -15.83 -14.76
C PRO A 164 8.40 -15.91 -15.04
N GLY A 165 7.54 -15.98 -14.01
CA GLY A 165 6.10 -16.15 -14.18
C GLY A 165 5.32 -15.72 -12.95
N PHE A 166 4.01 -15.92 -13.02
CA PHE A 166 3.07 -15.52 -11.98
C PHE A 166 2.96 -16.53 -10.82
N GLY A 167 3.50 -17.73 -10.97
CA GLY A 167 3.45 -18.76 -9.94
C GLY A 167 4.20 -18.34 -8.67
N ALA A 168 3.58 -18.49 -7.51
CA ALA A 168 4.22 -18.14 -6.23
C ALA A 168 5.50 -18.98 -5.99
N TYR A 169 5.57 -20.15 -6.57
CA TYR A 169 6.65 -21.14 -6.39
C TYR A 169 7.54 -21.29 -7.63
N ASP A 170 7.40 -20.42 -8.63
CA ASP A 170 8.29 -20.48 -9.80
C ASP A 170 9.74 -20.28 -9.39
N PRO A 171 10.67 -21.16 -9.77
CA PRO A 171 12.05 -21.05 -9.36
C PRO A 171 12.70 -19.78 -9.96
N ILE A 172 13.54 -19.14 -9.18
CA ILE A 172 14.42 -18.09 -9.68
C ILE A 172 15.50 -18.75 -10.54
N VAL A 173 15.47 -18.48 -11.85
CA VAL A 173 16.36 -19.14 -12.80
C VAL A 173 17.64 -18.35 -13.09
N SER A 174 17.71 -17.07 -12.72
CA SER A 174 18.94 -16.27 -12.85
C SER A 174 19.01 -15.16 -11.78
N ARG A 175 20.23 -14.63 -11.57
CA ARG A 175 20.44 -13.51 -10.66
C ARG A 175 19.78 -12.22 -11.16
N GLU A 176 19.69 -12.06 -12.47
CA GLU A 176 19.05 -10.91 -13.13
C GLU A 176 17.53 -10.88 -12.92
N GLN A 177 16.93 -12.02 -12.61
CA GLN A 177 15.50 -12.16 -12.31
C GLN A 177 15.21 -12.16 -10.81
N SER A 178 16.25 -12.17 -9.95
CA SER A 178 16.04 -12.21 -8.50
C SER A 178 15.76 -10.82 -7.94
N VAL A 179 14.68 -10.71 -7.19
CA VAL A 179 14.45 -9.61 -6.25
C VAL A 179 14.82 -10.12 -4.86
N TRP A 180 15.71 -9.41 -4.18
CA TRP A 180 16.32 -9.82 -2.91
C TRP A 180 15.32 -9.91 -1.74
N PRO A 181 15.67 -10.61 -0.66
CA PRO A 181 14.71 -11.12 0.32
C PRO A 181 14.01 -10.10 1.22
N ARG A 182 14.32 -8.83 1.13
CA ARG A 182 13.63 -7.78 1.91
C ARG A 182 13.57 -6.48 1.12
N LEU A 183 12.45 -6.24 0.47
CA LEU A 183 12.16 -4.90 -0.05
C LEU A 183 11.59 -4.05 1.09
N GLY A 184 12.40 -3.14 1.61
CA GLY A 184 12.00 -2.23 2.69
C GLY A 184 11.10 -1.10 2.21
N SER A 185 11.41 -0.52 1.07
CA SER A 185 10.60 0.54 0.46
C SER A 185 10.71 0.52 -1.06
N ALA A 186 9.71 1.09 -1.71
CA ALA A 186 9.75 1.37 -3.12
C ALA A 186 9.31 2.82 -3.36
N SER A 187 9.93 3.49 -4.31
CA SER A 187 9.52 4.81 -4.79
C SER A 187 9.69 4.89 -6.30
N ILE A 188 8.93 5.76 -6.94
CA ILE A 188 9.02 5.97 -8.37
C ILE A 188 9.35 7.41 -8.68
N ASP A 189 10.30 7.63 -9.58
CA ASP A 189 10.53 8.91 -10.25
C ASP A 189 9.78 8.85 -11.58
N SER A 190 8.56 9.39 -11.60
CA SER A 190 7.69 9.33 -12.76
C SER A 190 8.24 10.15 -13.95
N GLU A 191 9.06 11.17 -13.70
CA GLU A 191 9.69 11.95 -14.78
C GLU A 191 10.76 11.13 -15.50
N ARG A 192 11.57 10.39 -14.74
CA ARG A 192 12.63 9.55 -15.28
C ARG A 192 12.22 8.09 -15.54
N GLN A 193 10.98 7.74 -15.19
CA GLN A 193 10.47 6.36 -15.26
C GLN A 193 11.36 5.37 -14.50
N LEU A 194 11.85 5.77 -13.35
CA LEU A 194 12.77 4.99 -12.53
C LEU A 194 12.05 4.49 -11.27
N LEU A 195 11.92 3.18 -11.14
CA LEU A 195 11.51 2.51 -9.91
C LEU A 195 12.76 2.24 -9.06
N VAL A 196 12.78 2.81 -7.87
CA VAL A 196 13.83 2.55 -6.88
C VAL A 196 13.25 1.68 -5.77
N ALA A 197 13.82 0.53 -5.56
CA ALA A 197 13.47 -0.36 -4.46
C ALA A 197 14.72 -0.55 -3.57
N THR A 198 14.54 -0.52 -2.27
CA THR A 198 15.62 -0.70 -1.30
C THR A 198 15.45 -1.99 -0.53
N GLU A 199 16.57 -2.62 -0.24
CA GLU A 199 16.66 -3.72 0.74
C GLU A 199 16.52 -3.14 2.15
N GLY A 200 15.70 -3.74 3.00
CA GLY A 200 15.44 -3.34 4.39
C GLY A 200 16.07 -4.27 5.42
#